data_ee7997e7cb008f6a5a22844368f532ae
#
_entry.id   ee7997e7cb008f6a5a22844368f532ae
#
_cell.length_a   1.000
_cell.length_b   1.000
_cell.length_c   1.000
_cell.angle_alpha   90.00
_cell.angle_beta   90.00
_cell.angle_gamma   90.00
#
_symmetry.space_group_name_H-M   'P 1'
#
loop_
_entity.id
_entity.type
_entity.pdbx_description
1 polymer ?
#
loop_
_entity_poly.entity_id
_entity_poly.type
_entity_poly.pdbx_seq_one_letter_code
_entity_poly.pdbx_strand_id
1 'polypeptide(L)'
;MRPGRRFAISSISVLVLLFGLFAAATLYYSERINSGGLEVDRSAEDHDVEVIAIDGDSVTLKGGNPAKQPRVVGLEWPGGYARADGLVPVEGDTTRRNFELVSGDLSVGDMVRYDKHAWCCDPGALGLEFANVRLNTELGEVDGWAVDTGSTSWVVFIHGKDSDRTQGLRLLPTLVEAGWSVLITTYRNHEASPADPSNRHNYGLTEWRDLETAVQFVQDLGAERLVLAGWSMGGATSLAFMRESDVSDDIDGLILGSPLFSLERAVDYGAEQLSLPGLLTSSAKWLADVRFGIDWDATDYMNVAASLDVTVLIMRGDADETVAVN
;
A
#
# COMPACT_ATOMS: atom_id res chain seq x y z
N MET A 1 -18.29 27.07 -56.35
CA MET A 1 -17.43 26.38 -55.36
C MET A 1 -17.91 24.92 -55.23
N ARG A 2 -17.08 23.95 -55.50
CA ARG A 2 -17.45 22.52 -55.56
C ARG A 2 -17.84 21.97 -54.17
N PRO A 3 -19.01 21.38 -53.97
CA PRO A 3 -19.47 20.87 -52.65
C PRO A 3 -18.54 19.88 -51.99
N GLY A 4 -17.79 19.09 -52.75
CA GLY A 4 -16.87 18.07 -52.22
C GLY A 4 -15.69 18.65 -51.42
N ARG A 5 -15.24 19.88 -51.65
CA ARG A 5 -14.09 20.47 -50.95
C ARG A 5 -14.43 20.91 -49.50
N ARG A 6 -15.69 21.32 -49.26
CA ARG A 6 -16.17 21.69 -47.91
C ARG A 6 -16.38 20.45 -47.04
N PHE A 7 -16.87 19.33 -47.64
CA PHE A 7 -17.02 18.05 -46.94
C PHE A 7 -15.67 17.45 -46.56
N ALA A 8 -14.67 17.50 -47.44
CA ALA A 8 -13.33 17.00 -47.16
C ALA A 8 -12.64 17.81 -46.05
N ILE A 9 -12.74 19.12 -46.06
CA ILE A 9 -12.17 20.02 -45.03
C ILE A 9 -12.86 19.76 -43.67
N SER A 10 -14.19 19.60 -43.65
CA SER A 10 -14.94 19.26 -42.44
C SER A 10 -14.51 17.89 -41.86
N SER A 11 -14.33 16.87 -42.70
CA SER A 11 -13.90 15.54 -42.29
C SER A 11 -12.47 15.53 -41.72
N ILE A 12 -11.53 16.26 -42.34
CA ILE A 12 -10.16 16.41 -41.86
C ILE A 12 -10.15 17.14 -40.51
N SER A 13 -10.94 18.18 -40.35
CA SER A 13 -11.02 18.91 -39.07
C SER A 13 -11.56 18.05 -37.95
N VAL A 14 -12.55 17.20 -38.20
CA VAL A 14 -13.09 16.25 -37.23
C VAL A 14 -12.03 15.20 -36.84
N LEU A 15 -11.30 14.65 -37.82
CA LEU A 15 -10.23 13.68 -37.55
C LEU A 15 -9.10 14.29 -36.72
N VAL A 16 -8.69 15.51 -37.01
CA VAL A 16 -7.68 16.24 -36.23
C VAL A 16 -8.15 16.48 -34.80
N LEU A 17 -9.43 16.85 -34.62
CA LEU A 17 -10.02 17.02 -33.29
C LEU A 17 -10.02 15.71 -32.50
N LEU A 18 -10.49 14.61 -33.12
CA LEU A 18 -10.53 13.29 -32.48
C LEU A 18 -9.14 12.81 -32.10
N PHE A 19 -8.15 13.01 -32.98
CA PHE A 19 -6.76 12.69 -32.68
C PHE A 19 -6.23 13.53 -31.52
N GLY A 20 -6.51 14.82 -31.49
CA GLY A 20 -6.14 15.72 -30.40
C GLY A 20 -6.76 15.31 -29.06
N LEU A 21 -8.03 14.93 -29.05
CA LEU A 21 -8.71 14.42 -27.86
C LEU A 21 -8.11 13.10 -27.38
N PHE A 22 -7.82 12.19 -28.30
CA PHE A 22 -7.17 10.92 -27.97
C PHE A 22 -5.77 11.13 -27.39
N ALA A 23 -4.95 12.00 -27.99
CA ALA A 23 -3.62 12.33 -27.48
C ALA A 23 -3.69 12.98 -26.09
N ALA A 24 -4.64 13.89 -25.86
CA ALA A 24 -4.86 14.50 -24.56
C ALA A 24 -5.30 13.48 -23.50
N ALA A 25 -6.19 12.55 -23.86
CA ALA A 25 -6.61 11.46 -22.99
C ALA A 25 -5.42 10.51 -22.67
N THR A 26 -4.62 10.15 -23.67
CA THR A 26 -3.42 9.33 -23.48
C THR A 26 -2.44 10.00 -22.51
N LEU A 27 -2.20 11.30 -22.67
CA LEU A 27 -1.35 12.08 -21.77
C LEU A 27 -1.93 12.13 -20.35
N TYR A 28 -3.22 12.38 -20.22
CA TYR A 28 -3.92 12.41 -18.93
C TYR A 28 -3.80 11.07 -18.18
N TYR A 29 -4.10 9.96 -18.86
CA TYR A 29 -4.03 8.65 -18.20
C TYR A 29 -2.59 8.18 -17.96
N SER A 30 -1.61 8.54 -18.80
CA SER A 30 -0.21 8.29 -18.48
C SER A 30 0.24 9.03 -17.21
N GLU A 31 -0.26 10.26 -17.00
CA GLU A 31 -0.02 11.01 -15.77
C GLU A 31 -0.72 10.39 -14.57
N ARG A 32 -1.94 9.87 -14.75
CA ARG A 32 -2.66 9.15 -13.70
C ARG A 32 -1.92 7.88 -13.23
N ILE A 33 -1.24 7.18 -14.15
CA ILE A 33 -0.37 6.04 -13.79
C ILE A 33 0.78 6.52 -12.89
N ASN A 34 1.42 7.64 -13.24
CA ASN A 34 2.50 8.20 -12.43
C ASN A 34 2.01 8.68 -11.06
N SER A 35 1.06 9.63 -11.04
CA SER A 35 0.61 10.28 -9.81
C SER A 35 -0.16 9.35 -8.88
N GLY A 36 -0.88 8.37 -9.41
CA GLY A 36 -1.62 7.39 -8.59
C GLY A 36 -0.82 6.14 -8.21
N GLY A 37 0.21 5.81 -8.99
CA GLY A 37 0.98 4.58 -8.81
C GLY A 37 2.41 4.80 -8.33
N LEU A 38 3.17 5.63 -9.01
CA LEU A 38 4.61 5.71 -8.82
C LEU A 38 5.05 6.84 -7.90
N GLU A 39 4.36 7.96 -7.94
CA GLU A 39 4.75 9.15 -7.17
C GLU A 39 4.63 8.90 -5.68
N VAL A 40 5.64 9.33 -4.93
CA VAL A 40 5.65 9.24 -3.47
C VAL A 40 4.81 10.39 -2.92
N ASP A 41 3.66 10.08 -2.36
CA ASP A 41 2.83 11.07 -1.67
C ASP A 41 3.37 11.29 -0.26
N ARG A 42 3.83 12.49 0.01
CA ARG A 42 4.29 12.96 1.33
C ARG A 42 3.38 14.03 1.89
N SER A 43 2.22 14.23 1.31
CA SER A 43 1.23 15.16 1.86
C SER A 43 0.74 14.65 3.22
N ALA A 44 0.54 15.59 4.15
CA ALA A 44 -0.15 15.24 5.39
C ALA A 44 -1.59 14.84 5.05
N GLU A 45 -2.04 13.73 5.60
CA GLU A 45 -3.43 13.33 5.44
C GLU A 45 -4.36 14.30 6.19
N ASP A 46 -5.43 14.72 5.51
CA ASP A 46 -6.37 15.68 6.06
C ASP A 46 -7.25 15.03 7.13
N HIS A 47 -7.45 15.73 8.24
CA HIS A 47 -8.47 15.39 9.23
C HIS A 47 -9.79 16.01 8.77
N ASP A 48 -10.57 15.29 7.97
CA ASP A 48 -11.77 15.78 7.28
C ASP A 48 -13.09 15.23 7.85
N VAL A 49 -13.00 14.51 8.96
CA VAL A 49 -14.13 13.89 9.66
C VAL A 49 -14.39 14.59 10.99
N GLU A 50 -15.57 15.18 11.15
CA GLU A 50 -15.97 15.86 12.39
C GLU A 50 -16.64 14.90 13.36
N VAL A 51 -16.26 14.91 14.62
CA VAL A 51 -16.96 14.25 15.72
C VAL A 51 -18.13 15.12 16.13
N ILE A 52 -19.37 14.73 15.78
CA ILE A 52 -20.56 15.53 16.06
C ILE A 52 -21.35 15.08 17.30
N ALA A 53 -21.14 13.85 17.79
CA ALA A 53 -21.69 13.36 19.04
C ALA A 53 -20.88 12.20 19.60
N ILE A 54 -20.83 12.08 20.93
CA ILE A 54 -20.29 10.94 21.67
C ILE A 54 -21.34 10.53 22.70
N ASP A 55 -21.72 9.24 22.71
CA ASP A 55 -22.74 8.68 23.61
C ASP A 55 -22.25 7.31 24.09
N GLY A 56 -21.62 7.29 25.27
CA GLY A 56 -20.96 6.10 25.81
C GLY A 56 -19.88 5.58 24.85
N ASP A 57 -20.03 4.34 24.42
CA ASP A 57 -19.10 3.67 23.48
C ASP A 57 -19.43 3.94 22.00
N SER A 58 -20.32 4.91 21.74
CA SER A 58 -20.72 5.29 20.38
C SER A 58 -20.24 6.67 20.01
N VAL A 59 -19.70 6.82 18.79
CA VAL A 59 -19.32 8.08 18.17
C VAL A 59 -20.14 8.32 16.91
N THR A 60 -20.62 9.55 16.72
CA THR A 60 -21.27 9.98 15.48
C THR A 60 -20.33 10.92 14.74
N LEU A 61 -20.06 10.58 13.51
CA LEU A 61 -19.04 11.19 12.64
C LEU A 61 -19.69 11.76 11.40
N LYS A 62 -19.22 12.91 10.92
CA LYS A 62 -19.68 13.57 9.72
C LYS A 62 -18.49 13.82 8.78
N GLY A 63 -18.60 13.40 7.52
CA GLY A 63 -17.54 13.53 6.50
C GLY A 63 -16.85 12.22 6.14
N GLY A 64 -15.73 12.30 5.41
CA GLY A 64 -14.84 11.17 5.12
C GLY A 64 -15.42 10.06 4.24
N ASN A 65 -16.47 10.32 3.46
CA ASN A 65 -17.15 9.36 2.58
C ASN A 65 -17.41 7.98 3.23
N PRO A 66 -18.37 7.89 4.15
CA PRO A 66 -18.64 6.70 4.96
C PRO A 66 -18.88 5.41 4.17
N ALA A 67 -19.46 5.53 2.97
CA ALA A 67 -19.79 4.38 2.12
C ALA A 67 -18.54 3.64 1.60
N LYS A 68 -17.38 4.29 1.62
CA LYS A 68 -16.10 3.71 1.21
C LYS A 68 -15.25 3.22 2.38
N GLN A 69 -15.71 3.42 3.62
CA GLN A 69 -14.91 3.05 4.78
C GLN A 69 -15.09 1.59 5.17
N PRO A 70 -14.01 0.90 5.60
CA PRO A 70 -14.10 -0.45 6.13
C PRO A 70 -15.05 -0.56 7.33
N ARG A 71 -15.49 -1.76 7.64
CA ARG A 71 -16.29 -2.01 8.83
C ARG A 71 -15.56 -1.66 10.12
N VAL A 72 -14.25 -1.93 10.15
CA VAL A 72 -13.36 -1.57 11.27
C VAL A 72 -12.35 -0.55 10.73
N VAL A 73 -12.20 0.57 11.43
CA VAL A 73 -11.30 1.67 11.09
C VAL A 73 -10.64 2.21 12.36
N GLY A 74 -9.49 2.84 12.19
CA GLY A 74 -8.97 3.78 13.18
C GLY A 74 -9.62 5.16 13.02
N LEU A 75 -9.72 5.87 14.11
CA LEU A 75 -9.98 7.31 14.15
C LEU A 75 -8.74 7.94 14.74
N GLU A 76 -8.06 8.75 13.96
CA GLU A 76 -6.83 9.41 14.36
C GLU A 76 -7.02 10.92 14.41
N TRP A 77 -6.49 11.55 15.46
CA TRP A 77 -6.46 13.01 15.64
C TRP A 77 -5.16 13.44 16.33
N PRO A 78 -4.78 14.73 16.27
CA PRO A 78 -3.60 15.21 16.97
C PRO A 78 -3.67 14.91 18.46
N GLY A 79 -2.89 13.94 18.92
CA GLY A 79 -2.78 13.55 20.33
C GLY A 79 -3.66 12.38 20.76
N GLY A 80 -4.33 11.67 19.84
CA GLY A 80 -5.11 10.50 20.20
C GLY A 80 -5.46 9.57 19.05
N TYR A 81 -5.97 8.41 19.44
CA TYR A 81 -6.42 7.36 18.53
C TYR A 81 -7.56 6.54 19.17
N ALA A 82 -8.53 6.17 18.38
CA ALA A 82 -9.56 5.22 18.74
C ALA A 82 -9.75 4.18 17.64
N ARG A 83 -10.15 3.00 18.01
CA ARG A 83 -10.60 1.96 17.09
C ARG A 83 -12.12 2.00 17.00
N ALA A 84 -12.68 2.05 15.81
CA ALA A 84 -14.11 2.11 15.58
C ALA A 84 -14.59 0.97 14.70
N ASP A 85 -15.73 0.38 15.08
CA ASP A 85 -16.39 -0.69 14.33
C ASP A 85 -17.87 -0.39 14.11
N GLY A 86 -18.57 -1.30 13.41
CA GLY A 86 -20.01 -1.23 13.22
C GLY A 86 -20.44 0.04 12.50
N LEU A 87 -20.54 0.01 11.19
CA LEU A 87 -20.99 1.16 10.38
C LEU A 87 -22.53 1.22 10.36
N VAL A 88 -23.12 2.25 10.96
CA VAL A 88 -24.54 2.55 10.87
C VAL A 88 -24.70 3.91 10.17
N PRO A 89 -25.17 3.96 8.92
CA PRO A 89 -25.51 5.21 8.25
C PRO A 89 -26.63 5.93 9.02
N VAL A 90 -26.49 7.25 9.19
CA VAL A 90 -27.53 8.06 9.83
C VAL A 90 -28.28 8.86 8.75
N GLU A 91 -27.67 9.89 8.20
CA GLU A 91 -28.22 10.70 7.13
C GLU A 91 -27.08 11.39 6.37
N GLY A 92 -27.16 11.39 5.04
CA GLY A 92 -26.16 12.03 4.18
C GLY A 92 -24.76 11.42 4.35
N ASP A 93 -23.80 12.24 4.75
CA ASP A 93 -22.42 11.86 5.02
C ASP A 93 -22.13 11.53 6.50
N THR A 94 -23.20 11.31 7.28
CA THR A 94 -23.12 11.05 8.73
C THR A 94 -23.20 9.55 9.02
N THR A 95 -22.31 9.09 9.89
CA THR A 95 -22.29 7.69 10.37
C THR A 95 -22.20 7.61 11.88
N ARG A 96 -22.72 6.51 12.41
CA ARG A 96 -22.51 6.13 13.80
C ARG A 96 -21.70 4.85 13.87
N ARG A 97 -20.72 4.82 14.78
CA ARG A 97 -19.86 3.67 15.03
C ARG A 97 -19.74 3.41 16.52
N ASN A 98 -19.55 2.15 16.90
CA ASN A 98 -18.97 1.87 18.22
C ASN A 98 -17.49 2.23 18.16
N PHE A 99 -16.93 2.69 19.28
CA PHE A 99 -15.50 2.99 19.33
C PHE A 99 -14.91 2.62 20.69
N GLU A 100 -13.65 2.31 20.66
CA GLU A 100 -12.80 2.05 21.81
C GLU A 100 -11.62 3.03 21.76
N LEU A 101 -11.48 3.83 22.82
CA LEU A 101 -10.36 4.76 22.93
C LEU A 101 -9.07 3.99 23.20
N VAL A 102 -8.07 4.15 22.34
CA VAL A 102 -6.76 3.51 22.49
C VAL A 102 -5.78 4.48 23.19
N SER A 103 -5.82 5.77 22.82
CA SER A 103 -4.96 6.78 23.40
C SER A 103 -5.58 8.18 23.29
N GLY A 104 -5.18 9.09 24.20
CA GLY A 104 -5.64 10.47 24.20
C GLY A 104 -7.08 10.64 24.67
N ASP A 105 -7.66 11.80 24.39
CA ASP A 105 -9.05 12.15 24.69
C ASP A 105 -9.76 12.58 23.41
N LEU A 106 -10.99 12.14 23.21
CA LEU A 106 -11.83 12.50 22.07
C LEU A 106 -13.02 13.34 22.51
N SER A 107 -13.25 14.45 21.85
CA SER A 107 -14.33 15.40 22.19
C SER A 107 -15.20 15.72 20.97
N VAL A 108 -16.44 16.14 21.23
CA VAL A 108 -17.31 16.67 20.19
C VAL A 108 -16.69 17.95 19.61
N GLY A 109 -16.61 18.02 18.29
CA GLY A 109 -15.97 19.09 17.53
C GLY A 109 -14.55 18.78 17.12
N ASP A 110 -13.95 17.67 17.59
CA ASP A 110 -12.64 17.25 17.12
C ASP A 110 -12.72 16.82 15.64
N MET A 111 -11.65 17.14 14.93
CA MET A 111 -11.45 16.71 13.56
C MET A 111 -10.55 15.48 13.57
N VAL A 112 -11.04 14.37 13.02
CA VAL A 112 -10.31 13.10 12.93
C VAL A 112 -10.13 12.69 11.47
N ARG A 113 -9.23 11.75 11.22
CA ARG A 113 -9.15 11.04 9.94
C ARG A 113 -9.47 9.56 10.13
N TYR A 114 -9.93 8.91 9.07
CA TYR A 114 -10.07 7.47 9.06
C TYR A 114 -8.74 6.81 8.74
N ASP A 115 -8.24 5.98 9.66
CA ASP A 115 -7.16 5.05 9.39
C ASP A 115 -7.74 3.68 8.99
N LYS A 116 -7.51 3.27 7.74
CA LYS A 116 -7.98 1.99 7.18
C LYS A 116 -7.30 0.76 7.80
N HIS A 117 -6.17 0.94 8.45
CA HIS A 117 -5.43 -0.16 9.07
C HIS A 117 -6.02 -0.54 10.43
N ALA A 118 -6.67 0.41 11.10
CA ALA A 118 -7.33 0.24 12.41
C ALA A 118 -6.38 -0.17 13.55
N TRP A 119 -5.09 0.18 13.43
CA TRP A 119 -4.06 -0.07 14.42
C TRP A 119 -3.17 1.16 14.56
N CYS A 120 -2.94 1.59 15.78
CA CYS A 120 -2.07 2.74 16.01
C CYS A 120 -0.80 2.38 16.72
N CYS A 121 0.04 3.35 16.60
CA CYS A 121 1.14 3.65 17.50
C CYS A 121 2.31 2.69 17.27
N ASP A 122 2.48 1.71 18.13
CA ASP A 122 3.60 0.77 18.09
C ASP A 122 3.22 -0.55 18.81
N PRO A 123 4.08 -1.56 18.86
CA PRO A 123 3.79 -2.82 19.55
C PRO A 123 3.43 -2.68 21.04
N GLY A 124 3.85 -1.58 21.71
CA GLY A 124 3.50 -1.30 23.09
C GLY A 124 2.00 -1.06 23.29
N ALA A 125 1.30 -0.51 22.29
CA ALA A 125 -0.15 -0.35 22.32
C ALA A 125 -0.89 -1.70 22.36
N LEU A 126 -0.21 -2.80 21.98
CA LEU A 126 -0.71 -4.18 22.07
C LEU A 126 -0.23 -4.89 23.35
N GLY A 127 0.45 -4.17 24.26
CA GLY A 127 1.03 -4.74 25.48
C GLY A 127 2.27 -5.59 25.23
N LEU A 128 2.93 -5.45 24.08
CA LEU A 128 4.13 -6.20 23.74
C LEU A 128 5.39 -5.37 24.02
N GLU A 129 6.40 -6.03 24.58
CA GLU A 129 7.73 -5.45 24.68
C GLU A 129 8.41 -5.45 23.31
N PHE A 130 9.06 -4.36 22.95
CA PHE A 130 9.73 -4.20 21.67
C PHE A 130 10.93 -3.26 21.75
N ALA A 131 11.82 -3.36 20.80
CA ALA A 131 12.92 -2.42 20.61
C ALA A 131 12.71 -1.60 19.33
N ASN A 132 12.92 -0.28 19.42
CA ASN A 132 13.12 0.54 18.23
C ASN A 132 14.52 0.25 17.68
N VAL A 133 14.59 -0.18 16.42
CA VAL A 133 15.84 -0.50 15.75
C VAL A 133 16.04 0.38 14.53
N ARG A 134 17.31 0.60 14.16
CA ARG A 134 17.68 1.29 12.91
C ARG A 134 18.49 0.37 12.05
N LEU A 135 18.08 0.24 10.81
CA LEU A 135 18.72 -0.58 9.80
C LEU A 135 19.50 0.32 8.85
N ASN A 136 20.78 0.03 8.66
CA ASN A 136 21.65 0.82 7.80
C ASN A 136 21.54 0.31 6.35
N THR A 137 20.67 0.91 5.57
CA THR A 137 20.51 0.59 4.14
C THR A 137 21.53 1.34 3.27
N GLU A 138 21.58 1.02 1.98
CA GLU A 138 22.46 1.70 1.03
C GLU A 138 22.18 3.21 0.89
N LEU A 139 20.93 3.64 1.18
CA LEU A 139 20.51 5.04 1.07
C LEU A 139 20.55 5.78 2.40
N GLY A 140 20.71 5.09 3.52
CA GLY A 140 20.71 5.63 4.86
C GLY A 140 19.93 4.77 5.85
N GLU A 141 19.63 5.32 7.02
CA GLU A 141 18.93 4.57 8.06
C GLU A 141 17.43 4.49 7.78
N VAL A 142 16.84 3.32 8.02
CA VAL A 142 15.40 3.11 8.10
C VAL A 142 15.03 2.57 9.48
N ASP A 143 13.84 2.91 9.95
CA ASP A 143 13.37 2.51 11.26
C ASP A 143 12.65 1.16 11.24
N GLY A 144 12.74 0.42 12.34
CA GLY A 144 12.02 -0.84 12.56
C GLY A 144 11.59 -1.00 14.03
N TRP A 145 10.65 -1.93 14.23
CA TRP A 145 10.25 -2.43 15.54
C TRP A 145 10.60 -3.92 15.62
N ALA A 146 11.43 -4.28 16.57
CA ALA A 146 11.79 -5.67 16.84
C ALA A 146 11.06 -6.16 18.09
N VAL A 147 10.21 -7.15 17.94
CA VAL A 147 9.57 -7.89 19.04
C VAL A 147 10.28 -9.23 19.13
N ASP A 148 11.18 -9.35 20.11
CA ASP A 148 11.97 -10.58 20.33
C ASP A 148 11.29 -11.42 21.42
N THR A 149 10.86 -12.61 21.04
CA THR A 149 10.27 -13.60 21.96
C THR A 149 11.30 -14.59 22.55
N GLY A 150 12.58 -14.42 22.20
CA GLY A 150 13.64 -15.39 22.48
C GLY A 150 13.64 -16.60 21.51
N SER A 151 12.85 -16.53 20.44
CA SER A 151 12.79 -17.55 19.39
C SER A 151 13.84 -17.32 18.32
N THR A 152 14.44 -18.39 17.77
CA THR A 152 15.27 -18.30 16.55
C THR A 152 14.45 -18.28 15.27
N SER A 153 13.11 -18.31 15.37
CA SER A 153 12.19 -18.18 14.23
C SER A 153 11.71 -16.73 14.10
N TRP A 154 11.99 -16.08 12.98
CA TRP A 154 11.68 -14.68 12.75
C TRP A 154 10.75 -14.46 11.57
N VAL A 155 9.86 -13.50 11.71
CA VAL A 155 9.09 -12.92 10.60
C VAL A 155 9.58 -11.50 10.36
N VAL A 156 9.97 -11.20 9.12
CA VAL A 156 10.27 -9.84 8.68
C VAL A 156 9.05 -9.30 7.91
N PHE A 157 8.40 -8.29 8.48
CA PHE A 157 7.22 -7.68 7.87
C PHE A 157 7.57 -6.37 7.15
N ILE A 158 7.04 -6.22 5.93
CA ILE A 158 7.16 -5.04 5.10
C ILE A 158 5.78 -4.58 4.61
N HIS A 159 5.47 -3.31 4.81
CA HIS A 159 4.16 -2.72 4.52
C HIS A 159 3.95 -2.40 3.04
N GLY A 160 2.71 -2.08 2.67
CA GLY A 160 2.34 -1.67 1.31
C GLY A 160 2.67 -0.21 0.99
N LYS A 161 2.41 0.17 -0.26
CA LYS A 161 2.50 1.56 -0.73
C LYS A 161 1.55 2.47 0.07
N ASP A 162 1.98 3.69 0.33
CA ASP A 162 1.20 4.69 1.07
C ASP A 162 0.68 4.15 2.41
N SER A 163 1.52 3.37 3.08
CA SER A 163 1.28 2.78 4.40
C SER A 163 2.54 2.94 5.25
N ASP A 164 2.49 2.46 6.46
CA ASP A 164 3.58 2.51 7.42
C ASP A 164 3.69 1.19 8.22
N ARG A 165 4.58 1.17 9.20
CA ARG A 165 4.81 0.00 10.07
C ARG A 165 3.57 -0.44 10.84
N THR A 166 2.61 0.45 11.11
CA THR A 166 1.37 0.08 11.84
C THR A 166 0.56 -0.99 11.15
N GLN A 167 0.70 -1.12 9.81
CA GLN A 167 0.06 -2.19 9.05
C GLN A 167 0.46 -3.59 9.54
N GLY A 168 1.69 -3.75 10.04
CA GLY A 168 2.19 -5.02 10.59
C GLY A 168 1.59 -5.39 11.93
N LEU A 169 1.09 -4.41 12.69
CA LEU A 169 0.49 -4.63 14.02
C LEU A 169 -0.72 -5.57 13.96
N ARG A 170 -1.39 -5.65 12.81
CA ARG A 170 -2.52 -6.56 12.61
C ARG A 170 -2.14 -8.04 12.74
N LEU A 171 -0.97 -8.42 12.25
CA LEU A 171 -0.47 -9.80 12.32
C LEU A 171 0.32 -10.08 13.59
N LEU A 172 0.88 -9.05 14.19
CA LEU A 172 1.86 -9.15 15.26
C LEU A 172 1.38 -10.01 16.45
N PRO A 173 0.16 -9.82 17.03
CA PRO A 173 -0.27 -10.65 18.16
C PRO A 173 -0.31 -12.14 17.81
N THR A 174 -0.83 -12.50 16.65
CA THR A 174 -0.95 -13.90 16.20
C THR A 174 0.43 -14.53 16.00
N LEU A 175 1.39 -13.80 15.44
CA LEU A 175 2.74 -14.28 15.22
C LEU A 175 3.48 -14.49 16.54
N VAL A 176 3.37 -13.53 17.46
CA VAL A 176 3.97 -13.63 18.80
C VAL A 176 3.36 -14.78 19.61
N GLU A 177 2.03 -14.93 19.57
CA GLU A 177 1.33 -16.07 20.21
C GLU A 177 1.77 -17.42 19.63
N ALA A 178 2.08 -17.46 18.34
CA ALA A 178 2.64 -18.64 17.69
C ALA A 178 4.14 -18.87 17.98
N GLY A 179 4.78 -18.00 18.80
CA GLY A 179 6.17 -18.13 19.22
C GLY A 179 7.20 -17.59 18.21
N TRP A 180 6.80 -16.72 17.29
CA TRP A 180 7.71 -16.06 16.35
C TRP A 180 8.20 -14.74 16.92
N SER A 181 9.49 -14.45 16.77
CA SER A 181 10.01 -13.09 16.85
C SER A 181 9.67 -12.32 15.56
N VAL A 182 9.43 -11.02 15.66
CA VAL A 182 8.95 -10.25 14.52
C VAL A 182 9.74 -8.95 14.39
N LEU A 183 10.24 -8.69 13.19
CA LEU A 183 10.76 -7.39 12.78
C LEU A 183 9.75 -6.73 11.84
N ILE A 184 9.19 -5.60 12.24
CA ILE A 184 8.36 -4.75 11.37
C ILE A 184 9.23 -3.57 10.94
N THR A 185 9.52 -3.45 9.65
CA THR A 185 10.39 -2.40 9.11
C THR A 185 9.67 -1.51 8.13
N THR A 186 10.12 -0.25 8.05
CA THR A 186 9.87 0.60 6.90
C THR A 186 10.99 0.45 5.87
N TYR A 187 10.90 1.15 4.75
CA TYR A 187 11.86 1.12 3.66
C TYR A 187 11.85 2.44 2.89
N ARG A 188 12.76 2.59 1.91
CA ARG A 188 12.90 3.83 1.13
C ARG A 188 11.55 4.42 0.69
N ASN A 189 11.48 5.73 0.64
CA ASN A 189 10.32 6.54 0.27
C ASN A 189 9.18 6.59 1.29
N HIS A 190 9.21 5.84 2.38
CA HIS A 190 8.15 5.80 3.39
C HIS A 190 8.60 6.37 4.74
N GLU A 191 7.66 6.91 5.50
CA GLU A 191 7.91 7.56 6.79
C GLU A 191 9.06 8.57 6.70
N ALA A 192 10.02 8.52 7.61
CA ALA A 192 11.23 9.36 7.62
C ALA A 192 12.40 8.71 6.84
N SER A 193 12.15 7.61 6.12
CA SER A 193 13.19 6.90 5.39
C SER A 193 13.76 7.71 4.23
N PRO A 194 15.02 7.44 3.83
CA PRO A 194 15.63 8.06 2.68
C PRO A 194 14.82 7.89 1.40
N ALA A 195 14.86 8.91 0.56
CA ALA A 195 14.21 8.84 -0.76
C ALA A 195 15.04 8.00 -1.73
N ASP A 196 14.37 7.17 -2.53
CA ASP A 196 14.97 6.58 -3.72
C ASP A 196 15.42 7.70 -4.69
N PRO A 197 16.56 7.56 -5.40
CA PRO A 197 17.02 8.56 -6.37
C PRO A 197 15.98 8.91 -7.45
N SER A 198 15.09 7.98 -7.81
CA SER A 198 13.98 8.23 -8.72
C SER A 198 12.85 9.06 -8.10
N ASN A 199 12.82 9.17 -6.77
CA ASN A 199 11.71 9.71 -5.97
C ASN A 199 10.36 9.07 -6.31
N ARG A 200 10.38 7.76 -6.60
CA ARG A 200 9.21 6.97 -6.97
C ARG A 200 9.22 5.62 -6.27
N HIS A 201 8.04 5.06 -6.13
CA HIS A 201 7.86 3.66 -5.79
C HIS A 201 8.23 2.80 -7.00
N ASN A 202 9.16 1.88 -6.80
CA ASN A 202 9.68 1.00 -7.85
C ASN A 202 9.11 -0.43 -7.76
N TYR A 203 8.12 -0.64 -6.89
CA TYR A 203 7.37 -1.90 -6.75
C TYR A 203 8.24 -3.15 -6.57
N GLY A 204 9.28 -3.01 -5.77
CA GLY A 204 10.21 -4.07 -5.45
C GLY A 204 11.55 -3.97 -6.17
N LEU A 205 11.66 -3.27 -7.33
CA LEU A 205 12.91 -3.24 -8.11
C LEU A 205 14.10 -2.65 -7.37
N THR A 206 13.87 -1.79 -6.40
CA THR A 206 14.92 -1.20 -5.55
C THR A 206 14.68 -1.45 -4.07
N GLU A 207 13.42 -1.57 -3.65
CA GLU A 207 12.99 -1.73 -2.25
C GLU A 207 13.45 -3.06 -1.65
N TRP A 208 13.67 -4.10 -2.46
CA TRP A 208 14.15 -5.39 -1.99
C TRP A 208 15.50 -5.30 -1.25
N ARG A 209 16.35 -4.32 -1.57
CA ARG A 209 17.64 -4.12 -0.88
C ARG A 209 17.47 -3.69 0.57
N ASP A 210 16.45 -2.87 0.85
CA ASP A 210 16.13 -2.49 2.22
C ASP A 210 15.58 -3.69 3.01
N LEU A 211 14.78 -4.55 2.35
CA LEU A 211 14.31 -5.81 2.92
C LEU A 211 15.47 -6.77 3.17
N GLU A 212 16.45 -6.84 2.27
CA GLU A 212 17.67 -7.66 2.48
C GLU A 212 18.44 -7.20 3.71
N THR A 213 18.58 -5.88 3.91
CA THR A 213 19.17 -5.34 5.13
C THR A 213 18.40 -5.77 6.39
N ALA A 214 17.07 -5.80 6.31
CA ALA A 214 16.23 -6.26 7.42
C ALA A 214 16.39 -7.77 7.69
N VAL A 215 16.51 -8.58 6.65
CA VAL A 215 16.79 -10.02 6.76
C VAL A 215 18.16 -10.26 7.39
N GLN A 216 19.20 -9.60 6.92
CA GLN A 216 20.55 -9.68 7.48
C GLN A 216 20.59 -9.26 8.95
N PHE A 217 19.84 -8.22 9.32
CA PHE A 217 19.73 -7.78 10.71
C PHE A 217 19.19 -8.88 11.63
N VAL A 218 18.12 -9.58 11.25
CA VAL A 218 17.58 -10.67 12.10
C VAL A 218 18.47 -11.92 12.07
N GLN A 219 19.20 -12.16 10.98
CA GLN A 219 20.24 -13.22 10.94
C GLN A 219 21.38 -12.93 11.93
N ASP A 220 21.81 -11.68 12.02
CA ASP A 220 22.82 -11.24 13.01
C ASP A 220 22.31 -11.39 14.46
N LEU A 221 20.99 -11.37 14.69
CA LEU A 221 20.36 -11.70 15.97
C LEU A 221 20.23 -13.21 16.21
N GLY A 222 20.64 -14.06 15.27
CA GLY A 222 20.62 -15.51 15.39
C GLY A 222 19.35 -16.17 14.87
N ALA A 223 18.68 -15.55 13.89
CA ALA A 223 17.55 -16.17 13.21
C ALA A 223 18.01 -17.44 12.45
N GLU A 224 17.33 -18.56 12.69
CA GLU A 224 17.55 -19.86 12.03
C GLU A 224 16.40 -20.21 11.08
N ARG A 225 15.23 -19.61 11.28
CA ARG A 225 14.05 -19.76 10.43
C ARG A 225 13.50 -18.40 10.08
N LEU A 226 13.30 -18.17 8.80
CA LEU A 226 12.94 -16.87 8.27
C LEU A 226 11.68 -16.93 7.41
N VAL A 227 10.71 -16.07 7.71
CA VAL A 227 9.51 -15.87 6.91
C VAL A 227 9.41 -14.39 6.55
N LEU A 228 9.20 -14.08 5.28
CA LEU A 228 8.86 -12.73 4.86
C LEU A 228 7.34 -12.55 4.89
N ALA A 229 6.88 -11.44 5.45
CA ALA A 229 5.48 -11.05 5.43
C ALA A 229 5.34 -9.71 4.70
N GLY A 230 4.66 -9.69 3.55
CA GLY A 230 4.51 -8.49 2.72
C GLY A 230 3.07 -8.18 2.35
N TRP A 231 2.68 -6.91 2.45
CA TRP A 231 1.33 -6.48 2.07
C TRP A 231 1.35 -5.64 0.80
N SER A 232 0.50 -5.94 -0.20
CA SER A 232 0.38 -5.20 -1.45
C SER A 232 1.76 -5.01 -2.13
N MET A 233 2.29 -3.78 -2.22
CA MET A 233 3.64 -3.50 -2.71
C MET A 233 4.73 -4.18 -1.86
N GLY A 234 4.52 -4.36 -0.55
CA GLY A 234 5.41 -5.15 0.30
C GLY A 234 5.46 -6.62 -0.14
N GLY A 235 4.36 -7.16 -0.67
CA GLY A 235 4.34 -8.48 -1.31
C GLY A 235 5.17 -8.52 -2.60
N ALA A 236 5.07 -7.50 -3.46
CA ALA A 236 5.92 -7.35 -4.63
C ALA A 236 7.41 -7.26 -4.24
N THR A 237 7.72 -6.49 -3.19
CA THR A 237 9.08 -6.35 -2.65
C THR A 237 9.60 -7.69 -2.12
N SER A 238 8.77 -8.47 -1.44
CA SER A 238 9.15 -9.83 -0.99
C SER A 238 9.45 -10.76 -2.17
N LEU A 239 8.64 -10.70 -3.24
CA LEU A 239 8.88 -11.48 -4.45
C LEU A 239 10.11 -11.00 -5.23
N ALA A 240 10.36 -9.69 -5.26
CA ALA A 240 11.59 -9.14 -5.82
C ALA A 240 12.82 -9.62 -5.03
N PHE A 241 12.74 -9.63 -3.70
CA PHE A 241 13.78 -10.21 -2.84
C PHE A 241 14.06 -11.67 -3.20
N MET A 242 13.02 -12.49 -3.35
CA MET A 242 13.17 -13.91 -3.73
C MET A 242 13.82 -14.10 -5.11
N ARG A 243 13.72 -13.11 -5.99
CA ARG A 243 14.33 -13.13 -7.33
C ARG A 243 15.75 -12.61 -7.36
N GLU A 244 16.03 -11.57 -6.59
CA GLU A 244 17.25 -10.73 -6.75
C GLU A 244 18.29 -10.95 -5.65
N SER A 245 17.88 -11.36 -4.43
CA SER A 245 18.77 -11.45 -3.28
C SER A 245 19.59 -12.73 -3.28
N ASP A 246 20.88 -12.61 -3.00
CA ASP A 246 21.79 -13.74 -2.85
C ASP A 246 21.50 -14.58 -1.59
N VAL A 247 20.70 -14.04 -0.64
CA VAL A 247 20.29 -14.74 0.60
C VAL A 247 18.83 -15.20 0.55
N SER A 248 18.22 -15.23 -0.63
CA SER A 248 16.83 -15.70 -0.81
C SER A 248 16.63 -17.16 -0.43
N ASP A 249 17.67 -18.00 -0.56
CA ASP A 249 17.64 -19.42 -0.18
C ASP A 249 17.50 -19.63 1.33
N ASP A 250 17.75 -18.61 2.16
CA ASP A 250 17.58 -18.67 3.61
C ASP A 250 16.13 -18.45 4.07
N ILE A 251 15.21 -18.17 3.13
CA ILE A 251 13.80 -17.91 3.44
C ILE A 251 12.99 -19.22 3.43
N ASP A 252 12.36 -19.55 4.55
CA ASP A 252 11.55 -20.76 4.73
C ASP A 252 10.11 -20.60 4.27
N GLY A 253 9.61 -19.36 4.13
CA GLY A 253 8.22 -19.13 3.72
C GLY A 253 7.85 -17.68 3.50
N LEU A 254 6.68 -17.49 2.88
CA LEU A 254 6.12 -16.17 2.59
C LEU A 254 4.69 -16.06 3.13
N ILE A 255 4.36 -14.91 3.71
CA ILE A 255 2.99 -14.49 4.05
C ILE A 255 2.67 -13.25 3.21
N LEU A 256 1.79 -13.39 2.23
CA LEU A 256 1.49 -12.36 1.26
C LEU A 256 0.04 -11.88 1.42
N GLY A 257 -0.14 -10.63 1.83
CA GLY A 257 -1.44 -10.00 1.97
C GLY A 257 -1.79 -9.15 0.74
N SER A 258 -2.83 -9.51 -0.01
CA SER A 258 -3.23 -8.82 -1.26
C SER A 258 -2.01 -8.43 -2.11
N PRO A 259 -1.08 -9.37 -2.41
CA PRO A 259 0.19 -9.03 -3.04
C PRO A 259 -0.01 -8.48 -4.45
N LEU A 260 0.77 -7.48 -4.81
CA LEU A 260 0.83 -6.99 -6.18
C LEU A 260 1.80 -7.87 -6.97
N PHE A 261 1.27 -8.81 -7.73
CA PHE A 261 2.08 -9.71 -8.57
C PHE A 261 2.55 -9.07 -9.88
N SER A 262 1.84 -8.06 -10.39
CA SER A 262 2.18 -7.37 -11.62
C SER A 262 1.61 -5.96 -11.62
N LEU A 263 2.47 -4.97 -11.78
CA LEU A 263 2.07 -3.57 -11.87
C LEU A 263 1.23 -3.34 -13.14
N GLU A 264 1.60 -3.96 -14.26
CA GLU A 264 0.86 -3.83 -15.51
C GLU A 264 -0.58 -4.31 -15.37
N ARG A 265 -0.79 -5.47 -14.75
CA ARG A 265 -2.14 -6.03 -14.52
C ARG A 265 -2.97 -5.17 -13.57
N ALA A 266 -2.34 -4.57 -12.56
CA ALA A 266 -3.04 -3.66 -11.67
C ALA A 266 -3.53 -2.40 -12.42
N VAL A 267 -2.70 -1.85 -13.32
CA VAL A 267 -3.09 -0.73 -14.19
C VAL A 267 -4.21 -1.13 -15.15
N ASP A 268 -4.12 -2.30 -15.77
CA ASP A 268 -5.16 -2.81 -16.66
C ASP A 268 -6.49 -3.00 -15.91
N TYR A 269 -6.47 -3.57 -14.72
CA TYR A 269 -7.64 -3.75 -13.88
C TYR A 269 -8.28 -2.40 -13.49
N GLY A 270 -7.48 -1.42 -13.08
CA GLY A 270 -7.98 -0.07 -12.81
C GLY A 270 -8.60 0.61 -14.05
N ALA A 271 -8.04 0.37 -15.24
CA ALA A 271 -8.57 0.86 -16.50
C ALA A 271 -9.92 0.18 -16.86
N GLU A 272 -10.05 -1.12 -16.61
CA GLU A 272 -11.30 -1.87 -16.80
C GLU A 272 -12.41 -1.36 -15.88
N GLN A 273 -12.11 -1.08 -14.63
CA GLN A 273 -13.07 -0.49 -13.68
C GLN A 273 -13.60 0.87 -14.16
N LEU A 274 -12.75 1.64 -14.83
CA LEU A 274 -13.12 2.90 -15.46
C LEU A 274 -13.76 2.71 -16.84
N SER A 275 -13.92 1.47 -17.33
CA SER A 275 -14.42 1.12 -18.66
C SER A 275 -13.65 1.83 -19.79
N LEU A 276 -12.32 1.96 -19.63
CA LEU A 276 -11.48 2.60 -20.64
C LEU A 276 -11.29 1.68 -21.86
N PRO A 277 -11.30 2.25 -23.09
CA PRO A 277 -10.96 1.47 -24.29
C PRO A 277 -9.52 0.94 -24.22
N GLY A 278 -9.31 -0.35 -24.57
CA GLY A 278 -7.99 -0.99 -24.50
C GLY A 278 -6.90 -0.26 -25.31
N LEU A 279 -7.27 0.35 -26.46
CA LEU A 279 -6.32 1.17 -27.24
C LEU A 279 -5.82 2.38 -26.42
N LEU A 280 -6.70 3.02 -25.65
CA LEU A 280 -6.32 4.16 -24.81
C LEU A 280 -5.43 3.69 -23.66
N THR A 281 -5.78 2.58 -22.99
CA THR A 281 -4.99 1.99 -21.91
C THR A 281 -3.58 1.61 -22.40
N SER A 282 -3.47 0.91 -23.53
CA SER A 282 -2.17 0.54 -24.11
C SER A 282 -1.34 1.75 -24.50
N SER A 283 -1.97 2.78 -25.08
CA SER A 283 -1.29 4.03 -25.42
C SER A 283 -0.81 4.79 -24.18
N ALA A 284 -1.61 4.80 -23.12
CA ALA A 284 -1.25 5.44 -21.85
C ALA A 284 -0.09 4.70 -21.15
N LYS A 285 -0.11 3.36 -21.13
CA LYS A 285 0.99 2.54 -20.60
C LYS A 285 2.29 2.77 -21.39
N TRP A 286 2.23 2.73 -22.72
CA TRP A 286 3.39 3.02 -23.56
C TRP A 286 3.94 4.43 -23.29
N LEU A 287 3.08 5.43 -23.19
CA LEU A 287 3.51 6.80 -22.91
C LEU A 287 4.07 6.94 -21.48
N ALA A 288 3.53 6.21 -20.52
CA ALA A 288 4.03 6.17 -19.15
C ALA A 288 5.43 5.55 -19.09
N ASP A 289 5.68 4.46 -19.81
CA ASP A 289 7.02 3.88 -19.97
C ASP A 289 7.99 4.92 -20.53
N VAL A 290 7.68 5.54 -21.69
CA VAL A 290 8.53 6.55 -22.33
C VAL A 290 8.82 7.76 -21.42
N ARG A 291 7.81 8.20 -20.63
CA ARG A 291 7.94 9.40 -19.80
C ARG A 291 8.59 9.13 -18.45
N PHE A 292 8.32 7.99 -17.88
CA PHE A 292 8.66 7.69 -16.49
C PHE A 292 9.60 6.50 -16.33
N GLY A 293 9.92 5.79 -17.42
CA GLY A 293 10.85 4.66 -17.41
C GLY A 293 10.29 3.45 -16.67
N ILE A 294 9.00 3.16 -16.82
CA ILE A 294 8.38 1.99 -16.17
C ILE A 294 8.79 0.74 -16.93
N ASP A 295 9.48 -0.16 -16.26
CA ASP A 295 9.74 -1.51 -16.79
C ASP A 295 8.60 -2.45 -16.33
N TRP A 296 7.63 -2.64 -17.20
CA TRP A 296 6.46 -3.48 -16.92
C TRP A 296 6.83 -4.94 -16.71
N ASP A 297 7.78 -5.45 -17.50
CA ASP A 297 8.23 -6.84 -17.40
C ASP A 297 9.02 -7.07 -16.11
N ALA A 298 9.87 -6.13 -15.71
CA ALA A 298 10.66 -6.23 -14.50
C ALA A 298 9.77 -6.19 -13.22
N THR A 299 8.60 -5.54 -13.29
CA THR A 299 7.60 -5.49 -12.20
C THR A 299 6.54 -6.59 -12.29
N ASP A 300 6.72 -7.60 -13.15
CA ASP A 300 5.89 -8.82 -13.19
C ASP A 300 6.58 -9.96 -12.42
N TYR A 301 5.98 -10.34 -11.30
CA TYR A 301 6.47 -11.39 -10.39
C TYR A 301 5.68 -12.70 -10.51
N MET A 302 4.79 -12.85 -11.49
CA MET A 302 3.96 -14.05 -11.65
C MET A 302 4.80 -15.32 -11.83
N ASN A 303 5.87 -15.23 -12.63
CA ASN A 303 6.78 -16.35 -12.84
C ASN A 303 7.62 -16.66 -11.59
N VAL A 304 8.00 -15.63 -10.82
CA VAL A 304 8.69 -15.80 -9.54
C VAL A 304 7.79 -16.57 -8.58
N ALA A 305 6.57 -16.08 -8.38
CA ALA A 305 5.60 -16.73 -7.51
C ALA A 305 5.33 -18.21 -7.89
N ALA A 306 5.30 -18.51 -9.19
CA ALA A 306 5.08 -19.86 -9.70
C ALA A 306 6.29 -20.80 -9.52
N SER A 307 7.50 -20.24 -9.35
CA SER A 307 8.75 -21.01 -9.21
C SER A 307 9.24 -21.16 -7.77
N LEU A 308 8.54 -20.59 -6.79
CA LEU A 308 8.91 -20.68 -5.38
C LEU A 308 8.84 -22.11 -4.87
N ASP A 309 9.91 -22.57 -4.22
CA ASP A 309 10.01 -23.87 -3.55
C ASP A 309 9.94 -23.71 -2.01
N VAL A 310 9.12 -22.76 -1.56
CA VAL A 310 8.88 -22.47 -0.14
C VAL A 310 7.38 -22.43 0.15
N THR A 311 7.00 -22.58 1.42
CA THR A 311 5.59 -22.45 1.79
C THR A 311 5.10 -21.03 1.63
N VAL A 312 4.00 -20.83 0.90
CA VAL A 312 3.40 -19.52 0.69
C VAL A 312 1.98 -19.49 1.22
N LEU A 313 1.69 -18.55 2.13
CA LEU A 313 0.35 -18.20 2.57
C LEU A 313 -0.09 -16.93 1.87
N ILE A 314 -1.14 -17.01 1.06
CA ILE A 314 -1.73 -15.82 0.43
C ILE A 314 -3.03 -15.49 1.13
N MET A 315 -3.14 -14.26 1.63
CA MET A 315 -4.36 -13.70 2.22
C MET A 315 -4.90 -12.61 1.29
N ARG A 316 -6.19 -12.71 0.95
CA ARG A 316 -6.79 -11.77 0.02
C ARG A 316 -8.26 -11.55 0.35
N GLY A 317 -8.72 -10.31 0.15
CA GLY A 317 -10.14 -9.97 0.16
C GLY A 317 -10.80 -10.36 -1.18
N ASP A 318 -11.98 -10.94 -1.13
CA ASP A 318 -12.80 -11.25 -2.31
C ASP A 318 -13.42 -10.00 -2.97
N ALA A 319 -13.42 -8.88 -2.25
CA ALA A 319 -13.83 -7.56 -2.71
C ALA A 319 -12.65 -6.57 -2.86
N ASP A 320 -11.45 -7.07 -3.20
CA ASP A 320 -10.28 -6.23 -3.44
C ASP A 320 -10.45 -5.46 -4.76
N GLU A 321 -10.60 -4.14 -4.66
CA GLU A 321 -10.77 -3.23 -5.81
C GLU A 321 -9.45 -2.73 -6.39
N THR A 322 -8.32 -3.06 -5.77
CA THR A 322 -6.99 -2.55 -6.15
C THR A 322 -6.19 -3.59 -6.93
N VAL A 323 -6.22 -4.82 -6.46
CA VAL A 323 -5.50 -5.93 -7.10
C VAL A 323 -6.50 -6.94 -7.63
N ALA A 324 -6.48 -7.23 -8.96
CA ALA A 324 -7.43 -8.15 -9.59
C ALA A 324 -7.45 -9.53 -8.92
N VAL A 325 -8.65 -10.13 -8.77
CA VAL A 325 -8.84 -11.43 -8.09
C VAL A 325 -8.45 -12.62 -8.99
N ASN A 326 -8.24 -12.38 -10.29
CA ASN A 326 -8.03 -13.42 -11.32
C ASN A 326 -6.58 -13.50 -11.77
#